data_2abb9820154e42936cb7579c80562851
#
_entry.id   2abb9820154e42936cb7579c80562851
#
_cell.length_a   1.000
_cell.length_b   1.000
_cell.length_c   1.000
_cell.angle_alpha   90.00
_cell.angle_beta   90.00
_cell.angle_gamma   90.00
#
_symmetry.space_group_name_H-M   'P 1'
#
loop_
_entity.id
_entity.type
_entity.pdbx_description
1 polymer ?
#
loop_
_entity_poly.entity_id
_entity_poly.type
_entity_poly.pdbx_seq_one_letter_code
_entity_poly.pdbx_strand_id
1 'polypeptide(L)'
;ESADDMGDEIKDAGEKADKSKERFSKLGSVLKGVGVAMGAVVTAAAATAVKLGKEVVNAYADYEQLVGGVDTLFKGSSQKLQSYASNAYKTAGLSANDYMETVTGFSASLIQSLGGDTDKSVKYADMAITDMSDNANKMGTDMSSIQNAYQGFAKQNYTMLDNLKLGYGGTKQEME
;
A
#
# COMPACT_ATOMS: atom_id res chain seq x y z
N GLU A 1 9.25 -17.58 -22.05
CA GLU A 1 8.43 -16.38 -22.32
C GLU A 1 9.29 -15.40 -23.08
N SER A 2 8.83 -15.03 -24.25
CA SER A 2 9.66 -14.56 -25.37
C SER A 2 9.63 -13.04 -25.44
N ALA A 3 10.69 -12.46 -25.99
CA ALA A 3 10.81 -11.02 -26.29
C ALA A 3 9.64 -10.48 -27.15
N ASP A 4 8.87 -11.36 -27.80
CA ASP A 4 7.69 -11.02 -28.60
C ASP A 4 6.49 -10.63 -27.69
N ASP A 5 6.27 -11.30 -26.54
CA ASP A 5 5.19 -10.96 -25.60
C ASP A 5 5.39 -9.56 -24.97
N MET A 6 6.64 -9.23 -24.65
CA MET A 6 6.98 -7.90 -24.11
C MET A 6 6.82 -6.79 -25.16
N GLY A 7 7.06 -7.13 -26.44
CA GLY A 7 6.83 -6.23 -27.57
C GLY A 7 5.34 -5.88 -27.77
N ASP A 8 4.46 -6.85 -27.60
CA ASP A 8 3.03 -6.67 -27.74
C ASP A 8 2.43 -5.89 -26.55
N GLU A 9 2.89 -6.12 -25.34
CA GLU A 9 2.47 -5.34 -24.17
C GLU A 9 2.91 -3.87 -24.23
N ILE A 10 4.14 -3.60 -24.72
CA ILE A 10 4.62 -2.24 -24.93
C ILE A 10 3.81 -1.54 -26.04
N LYS A 11 3.42 -2.26 -27.08
CA LYS A 11 2.60 -1.73 -28.16
C LYS A 11 1.17 -1.41 -27.71
N ASP A 12 0.55 -2.28 -26.90
CA ASP A 12 -0.77 -2.07 -26.30
C ASP A 12 -0.76 -0.90 -25.29
N ALA A 13 0.30 -0.75 -24.51
CA ALA A 13 0.51 0.40 -23.64
C ALA A 13 0.70 1.69 -24.43
N GLY A 14 1.40 1.64 -25.56
CA GLY A 14 1.56 2.76 -26.51
C GLY A 14 0.22 3.19 -27.13
N GLU A 15 -0.60 2.23 -27.59
CA GLU A 15 -1.92 2.53 -28.15
C GLU A 15 -2.90 3.09 -27.13
N LYS A 16 -2.85 2.63 -25.87
CA LYS A 16 -3.64 3.17 -24.76
C LYS A 16 -3.20 4.59 -24.39
N ALA A 17 -1.89 4.86 -24.44
CA ALA A 17 -1.33 6.19 -24.23
C ALA A 17 -1.75 7.17 -25.34
N ASP A 18 -1.77 6.73 -26.61
CA ASP A 18 -2.20 7.55 -27.73
C ASP A 18 -3.71 7.84 -27.72
N LYS A 19 -4.55 6.87 -27.34
CA LYS A 19 -6.00 7.09 -27.12
C LYS A 19 -6.27 8.06 -25.97
N SER A 20 -5.47 8.00 -24.91
CA SER A 20 -5.54 8.98 -23.81
C SER A 20 -5.12 10.38 -24.30
N LYS A 21 -4.06 10.48 -25.10
CA LYS A 21 -3.57 11.71 -25.71
C LYS A 21 -4.61 12.36 -26.63
N GLU A 22 -5.33 11.58 -27.45
CA GLU A 22 -6.45 12.07 -28.27
C GLU A 22 -7.62 12.60 -27.42
N ARG A 23 -7.97 11.91 -26.33
CA ARG A 23 -9.01 12.37 -25.40
C ARG A 23 -8.61 13.66 -24.70
N PHE A 24 -7.36 13.80 -24.26
CA PHE A 24 -6.83 15.03 -23.69
C PHE A 24 -6.73 16.15 -24.73
N SER A 25 -6.40 15.84 -25.99
CA SER A 25 -6.40 16.80 -27.09
C SER A 25 -7.81 17.34 -27.44
N LYS A 26 -8.83 16.47 -27.41
CA LYS A 26 -10.24 16.87 -27.57
C LYS A 26 -10.74 17.72 -26.40
N LEU A 27 -10.35 17.39 -25.14
CA LEU A 27 -10.61 18.27 -24.00
C LEU A 27 -9.92 19.64 -24.16
N GLY A 28 -8.67 19.65 -24.62
CA GLY A 28 -7.93 20.89 -24.88
C GLY A 28 -8.55 21.75 -25.97
N SER A 29 -9.20 21.15 -26.99
CA SER A 29 -9.89 21.91 -28.07
C SER A 29 -11.24 22.50 -27.61
N VAL A 30 -11.94 21.83 -26.69
CA VAL A 30 -13.17 22.37 -26.05
C VAL A 30 -12.82 23.54 -25.12
N LEU A 31 -11.67 23.46 -24.44
CA LEU A 31 -11.20 24.53 -23.55
C LEU A 31 -10.62 25.75 -24.31
N LYS A 32 -10.20 25.62 -25.59
CA LYS A 32 -9.76 26.74 -26.42
C LYS A 32 -10.89 27.71 -26.80
N GLY A 33 -12.16 27.34 -26.61
CA GLY A 33 -13.32 28.21 -26.82
C GLY A 33 -13.58 29.24 -25.71
N VAL A 34 -12.87 29.15 -24.57
CA VAL A 34 -13.01 30.07 -23.42
C VAL A 34 -11.71 30.86 -23.25
N GLY A 35 -11.69 32.03 -23.85
CA GLY A 35 -10.53 32.90 -24.15
C GLY A 35 -9.49 33.15 -23.06
N VAL A 36 -8.28 33.26 -23.55
CA VAL A 36 -7.13 34.14 -23.18
C VAL A 36 -6.49 34.06 -21.77
N ALA A 37 -7.10 33.47 -20.73
CA ALA A 37 -6.44 33.36 -19.43
C ALA A 37 -5.69 32.03 -19.22
N MET A 38 -5.56 31.16 -20.23
CA MET A 38 -5.17 29.78 -20.06
C MET A 38 -3.73 29.40 -20.43
N GLY A 39 -2.90 30.31 -20.88
CA GLY A 39 -1.49 30.03 -21.16
C GLY A 39 -0.70 29.55 -19.95
N ALA A 40 -0.96 30.11 -18.78
CA ALA A 40 -0.33 29.72 -17.53
C ALA A 40 -0.93 28.43 -16.92
N VAL A 41 -2.21 28.17 -17.19
CA VAL A 41 -2.92 26.98 -16.69
C VAL A 41 -2.53 25.73 -17.49
N VAL A 42 -2.28 25.85 -18.79
CA VAL A 42 -1.86 24.69 -19.61
C VAL A 42 -0.45 24.21 -19.26
N THR A 43 0.47 25.14 -18.94
CA THR A 43 1.82 24.77 -18.49
C THR A 43 1.81 24.14 -17.10
N ALA A 44 0.97 24.65 -16.19
CA ALA A 44 0.77 24.05 -14.86
C ALA A 44 0.11 22.66 -14.96
N ALA A 45 -0.89 22.48 -15.82
CA ALA A 45 -1.55 21.20 -16.03
C ALA A 45 -0.60 20.16 -16.66
N ALA A 46 0.26 20.55 -17.60
CA ALA A 46 1.26 19.66 -18.19
C ALA A 46 2.32 19.24 -17.15
N ALA A 47 2.81 20.19 -16.34
CA ALA A 47 3.75 19.88 -15.25
C ALA A 47 3.14 18.97 -14.20
N THR A 48 1.86 19.19 -13.87
CA THR A 48 1.11 18.33 -12.93
C THR A 48 0.90 16.92 -13.50
N ALA A 49 0.58 16.80 -14.80
CA ALA A 49 0.41 15.51 -15.46
C ALA A 49 1.72 14.69 -15.51
N VAL A 50 2.85 15.35 -15.76
CA VAL A 50 4.17 14.70 -15.71
C VAL A 50 4.54 14.26 -14.27
N LYS A 51 4.22 15.09 -13.28
CA LYS A 51 4.45 14.76 -11.89
C LYS A 51 3.60 13.57 -11.45
N LEU A 52 2.28 13.60 -11.74
CA LEU A 52 1.37 12.49 -11.48
C LEU A 52 1.79 11.21 -12.21
N GLY A 53 2.28 11.31 -13.44
CA GLY A 53 2.79 10.16 -14.19
C GLY A 53 3.99 9.50 -13.48
N LYS A 54 4.92 10.30 -12.96
CA LYS A 54 6.05 9.79 -12.19
C LYS A 54 5.61 9.14 -10.86
N GLU A 55 4.69 9.76 -10.16
CA GLU A 55 4.14 9.23 -8.90
C GLU A 55 3.43 7.90 -9.12
N VAL A 56 2.68 7.75 -10.21
CA VAL A 56 2.02 6.49 -10.59
C VAL A 56 3.04 5.41 -10.92
N VAL A 57 4.08 5.73 -11.69
CA VAL A 57 5.15 4.76 -12.03
C VAL A 57 5.89 4.32 -10.78
N ASN A 58 6.24 5.25 -9.89
CA ASN A 58 6.91 4.90 -8.63
C ASN A 58 6.01 4.03 -7.75
N ALA A 59 4.74 4.40 -7.58
CA ALA A 59 3.79 3.62 -6.79
C ALA A 59 3.60 2.20 -7.36
N TYR A 60 3.69 2.03 -8.67
CA TYR A 60 3.61 0.73 -9.31
C TYR A 60 4.90 -0.10 -9.08
N ALA A 61 6.07 0.53 -9.19
CA ALA A 61 7.35 -0.14 -8.89
C ALA A 61 7.42 -0.58 -7.42
N ASP A 62 6.97 0.27 -6.49
CA ASP A 62 6.86 -0.07 -5.07
C ASP A 62 5.88 -1.22 -4.87
N TYR A 63 4.75 -1.23 -5.58
CA TYR A 63 3.77 -2.32 -5.53
C TYR A 63 4.39 -3.66 -5.96
N GLU A 64 5.11 -3.71 -7.08
CA GLU A 64 5.78 -4.93 -7.56
C GLU A 64 6.81 -5.45 -6.55
N GLN A 65 7.59 -4.55 -5.95
CA GLN A 65 8.55 -4.91 -4.91
C GLN A 65 7.86 -5.50 -3.68
N LEU A 66 6.78 -4.90 -3.23
CA LEU A 66 5.99 -5.36 -2.08
C LEU A 66 5.32 -6.71 -2.36
N VAL A 67 4.78 -6.92 -3.55
CA VAL A 67 4.26 -8.22 -3.99
C VAL A 67 5.35 -9.29 -3.93
N GLY A 68 6.56 -9.01 -4.43
CA GLY A 68 7.69 -9.92 -4.32
C GLY A 68 8.07 -10.27 -2.89
N GLY A 69 8.02 -9.30 -1.98
CA GLY A 69 8.21 -9.50 -0.55
C GLY A 69 7.14 -10.40 0.07
N VAL A 70 5.88 -10.14 -0.24
CA VAL A 70 4.73 -10.94 0.20
C VAL A 70 4.81 -12.38 -0.33
N ASP A 71 5.15 -12.57 -1.60
CA ASP A 71 5.30 -13.90 -2.21
C ASP A 71 6.41 -14.71 -1.54
N THR A 72 7.51 -14.05 -1.20
CA THR A 72 8.65 -14.68 -0.51
C THR A 72 8.27 -15.14 0.90
N LEU A 73 7.57 -14.30 1.65
CA LEU A 73 7.22 -14.57 3.07
C LEU A 73 6.05 -15.53 3.20
N PHE A 74 4.97 -15.31 2.46
CA PHE A 74 3.71 -16.04 2.61
C PHE A 74 3.54 -17.20 1.63
N LYS A 75 4.39 -17.31 0.61
CA LYS A 75 4.42 -18.44 -0.35
C LYS A 75 3.03 -18.72 -0.94
N GLY A 76 2.50 -19.92 -0.74
CA GLY A 76 1.18 -20.32 -1.25
C GLY A 76 0.00 -19.49 -0.74
N SER A 77 0.16 -18.75 0.36
CA SER A 77 -0.87 -17.89 0.93
C SER A 77 -0.76 -16.42 0.49
N SER A 78 0.23 -16.08 -0.35
CA SER A 78 0.50 -14.71 -0.80
C SER A 78 -0.67 -14.08 -1.55
N GLN A 79 -1.33 -14.81 -2.45
CA GLN A 79 -2.49 -14.32 -3.19
C GLN A 79 -3.64 -13.90 -2.30
N LYS A 80 -3.84 -14.60 -1.19
CA LYS A 80 -4.86 -14.25 -0.21
C LYS A 80 -4.54 -12.94 0.49
N LEU A 81 -3.27 -12.72 0.85
CA LEU A 81 -2.82 -11.47 1.45
C LEU A 81 -2.95 -10.32 0.45
N GLN A 82 -2.58 -10.52 -0.81
CA GLN A 82 -2.76 -9.53 -1.88
C GLN A 82 -4.25 -9.18 -2.09
N SER A 83 -5.15 -10.16 -1.97
CA SER A 83 -6.60 -9.92 -2.00
C SER A 83 -7.06 -9.05 -0.82
N TYR A 84 -6.52 -9.24 0.38
CA TYR A 84 -6.77 -8.36 1.51
C TYR A 84 -6.21 -6.96 1.27
N ALA A 85 -4.97 -6.84 0.79
CA ALA A 85 -4.35 -5.58 0.43
C ALA A 85 -5.19 -4.77 -0.58
N SER A 86 -5.74 -5.42 -1.60
CA SER A 86 -6.59 -4.77 -2.61
C SER A 86 -7.91 -4.23 -2.04
N ASN A 87 -8.37 -4.76 -0.92
CA ASN A 87 -9.56 -4.32 -0.20
C ASN A 87 -9.25 -3.44 1.02
N ALA A 88 -7.98 -3.23 1.38
CA ALA A 88 -7.54 -2.55 2.59
C ALA A 88 -8.07 -1.11 2.70
N TYR A 89 -8.30 -0.44 1.58
CA TYR A 89 -8.93 0.88 1.57
C TYR A 89 -10.31 0.88 2.24
N LYS A 90 -11.08 -0.19 2.07
CA LYS A 90 -12.43 -0.33 2.65
C LYS A 90 -12.40 -0.81 4.10
N THR A 91 -11.46 -1.66 4.45
CA THR A 91 -11.40 -2.33 5.76
C THR A 91 -10.55 -1.60 6.77
N ALA A 92 -9.47 -0.97 6.32
CA ALA A 92 -8.49 -0.30 7.18
C ALA A 92 -8.14 1.12 6.74
N GLY A 93 -8.73 1.65 5.65
CA GLY A 93 -8.41 2.99 5.13
C GLY A 93 -6.99 3.12 4.58
N LEU A 94 -6.32 2.01 4.28
CA LEU A 94 -4.94 1.96 3.80
C LEU A 94 -4.89 1.72 2.29
N SER A 95 -3.85 2.24 1.63
CA SER A 95 -3.53 1.79 0.28
C SER A 95 -3.03 0.34 0.28
N ALA A 96 -3.07 -0.34 -0.87
CA ALA A 96 -2.54 -1.69 -1.00
C ALA A 96 -1.04 -1.75 -0.65
N ASN A 97 -0.28 -0.72 -1.04
CA ASN A 97 1.14 -0.61 -0.73
C ASN A 97 1.37 -0.47 0.78
N ASP A 98 0.69 0.48 1.44
CA ASP A 98 0.82 0.67 2.90
C ASP A 98 0.43 -0.58 3.68
N TYR A 99 -0.61 -1.29 3.22
CA TYR A 99 -1.03 -2.56 3.81
C TYR A 99 0.08 -3.61 3.70
N MET A 100 0.61 -3.85 2.49
CA MET A 100 1.66 -4.85 2.27
C MET A 100 2.96 -4.49 2.97
N GLU A 101 3.35 -3.21 2.97
CA GLU A 101 4.53 -2.73 3.69
C GLU A 101 4.38 -2.99 5.20
N THR A 102 3.25 -2.62 5.78
CA THR A 102 2.98 -2.83 7.20
C THR A 102 3.03 -4.31 7.56
N VAL A 103 2.35 -5.17 6.80
CA VAL A 103 2.35 -6.62 7.04
C VAL A 103 3.74 -7.20 6.94
N THR A 104 4.50 -6.88 5.90
CA THR A 104 5.85 -7.43 5.72
C THR A 104 6.79 -7.03 6.85
N GLY A 105 6.57 -5.87 7.48
CA GLY A 105 7.36 -5.37 8.61
C GLY A 105 7.34 -6.28 9.85
N PHE A 106 6.26 -7.05 10.09
CA PHE A 106 6.17 -7.95 11.25
C PHE A 106 5.90 -9.41 10.91
N SER A 107 5.65 -9.74 9.65
CA SER A 107 5.21 -11.07 9.23
C SER A 107 6.22 -12.19 9.51
N ALA A 108 7.52 -11.92 9.40
CA ALA A 108 8.53 -12.94 9.68
C ALA A 108 8.42 -13.47 11.12
N SER A 109 8.28 -12.58 12.10
CA SER A 109 8.09 -12.93 13.50
C SER A 109 6.74 -13.60 13.74
N LEU A 110 5.68 -13.12 13.08
CA LEU A 110 4.34 -13.70 13.17
C LEU A 110 4.30 -15.14 12.62
N ILE A 111 4.87 -15.37 11.44
CA ILE A 111 4.95 -16.71 10.81
C ILE A 111 5.73 -17.65 11.72
N GLN A 112 6.84 -17.20 12.29
CA GLN A 112 7.64 -18.00 13.23
C GLN A 112 6.84 -18.36 14.48
N SER A 113 6.13 -17.42 15.07
CA SER A 113 5.32 -17.65 16.29
C SER A 113 4.15 -18.61 16.04
N LEU A 114 3.68 -18.72 14.81
CA LEU A 114 2.61 -19.63 14.38
C LEU A 114 3.14 -20.94 13.78
N GLY A 115 4.41 -21.29 14.04
CA GLY A 115 5.01 -22.55 13.61
C GLY A 115 5.19 -22.69 12.09
N GLY A 116 5.26 -21.58 11.37
CA GLY A 116 5.40 -21.56 9.91
C GLY A 116 4.08 -21.65 9.13
N ASP A 117 2.93 -21.62 9.81
CA ASP A 117 1.60 -21.65 9.19
C ASP A 117 1.29 -20.31 8.52
N THR A 118 1.54 -20.24 7.22
CA THR A 118 1.33 -19.01 6.43
C THR A 118 -0.15 -18.64 6.27
N ASP A 119 -1.07 -19.61 6.24
CA ASP A 119 -2.51 -19.35 6.13
C ASP A 119 -3.08 -18.69 7.39
N LYS A 120 -2.68 -19.19 8.56
CA LYS A 120 -3.02 -18.54 9.82
C LYS A 120 -2.36 -17.17 9.91
N SER A 121 -1.09 -17.07 9.50
CA SER A 121 -0.36 -15.80 9.53
C SER A 121 -1.02 -14.71 8.71
N VAL A 122 -1.56 -15.03 7.52
CA VAL A 122 -2.32 -14.08 6.69
C VAL A 122 -3.56 -13.57 7.43
N LYS A 123 -4.31 -14.46 8.10
CA LYS A 123 -5.51 -14.06 8.85
C LYS A 123 -5.16 -13.15 10.04
N TYR A 124 -4.16 -13.53 10.83
CA TYR A 124 -3.75 -12.73 11.98
C TYR A 124 -3.11 -11.41 11.57
N ALA A 125 -2.39 -11.38 10.44
CA ALA A 125 -1.87 -10.14 9.90
C ALA A 125 -2.99 -9.17 9.50
N ASP A 126 -4.03 -9.65 8.84
CA ASP A 126 -5.18 -8.84 8.45
C ASP A 126 -5.95 -8.29 9.65
N MET A 127 -6.16 -9.12 10.67
CA MET A 127 -6.75 -8.69 11.95
C MET A 127 -5.89 -7.60 12.61
N ALA A 128 -4.57 -7.81 12.68
CA ALA A 128 -3.65 -6.85 13.28
C ALA A 128 -3.67 -5.50 12.53
N ILE A 129 -3.70 -5.50 11.20
CA ILE A 129 -3.81 -4.26 10.41
C ILE A 129 -5.12 -3.52 10.70
N THR A 130 -6.22 -4.24 10.79
CA THR A 130 -7.53 -3.65 11.13
C THR A 130 -7.49 -3.03 12.52
N ASP A 131 -6.96 -3.74 13.52
CA ASP A 131 -6.83 -3.25 14.88
C ASP A 131 -5.89 -2.04 14.98
N MET A 132 -4.79 -2.04 14.22
CA MET A 132 -3.87 -0.91 14.13
C MET A 132 -4.58 0.34 13.57
N SER A 133 -5.34 0.17 12.49
CA SER A 133 -6.10 1.26 11.87
C SER A 133 -7.17 1.80 12.82
N ASP A 134 -7.90 0.93 13.49
CA ASP A 134 -8.90 1.30 14.49
C ASP A 134 -8.28 2.07 15.66
N ASN A 135 -7.11 1.64 16.14
CA ASN A 135 -6.38 2.35 17.19
C ASN A 135 -5.93 3.74 16.70
N ALA A 136 -5.35 3.82 15.51
CA ALA A 136 -4.95 5.09 14.91
C ALA A 136 -6.13 6.07 14.83
N ASN A 137 -7.28 5.59 14.36
CA ASN A 137 -8.48 6.41 14.19
C ASN A 137 -9.12 6.83 15.53
N LYS A 138 -9.17 5.92 16.51
CA LYS A 138 -9.83 6.18 17.81
C LYS A 138 -8.95 6.94 18.78
N MET A 139 -7.67 6.59 18.84
CA MET A 139 -6.74 7.12 19.84
C MET A 139 -5.87 8.26 19.29
N GLY A 140 -5.93 8.52 17.98
CA GLY A 140 -5.10 9.51 17.31
C GLY A 140 -3.61 9.19 17.42
N THR A 141 -3.27 7.90 17.41
CA THR A 141 -1.88 7.45 17.46
C THR A 141 -1.33 7.36 16.06
N ASP A 142 -0.09 7.73 15.88
CA ASP A 142 0.60 7.56 14.60
C ASP A 142 0.76 6.09 14.24
N MET A 143 0.46 5.73 12.99
CA MET A 143 0.47 4.34 12.53
C MET A 143 1.84 3.68 12.71
N SER A 144 2.94 4.40 12.50
CA SER A 144 4.30 3.86 12.66
C SER A 144 4.59 3.51 14.13
N SER A 145 4.09 4.29 15.05
CA SER A 145 4.20 4.01 16.49
C SER A 145 3.43 2.75 16.89
N ILE A 146 2.23 2.56 16.32
CA ILE A 146 1.43 1.35 16.52
C ILE A 146 2.13 0.13 15.93
N GLN A 147 2.66 0.24 14.70
CA GLN A 147 3.42 -0.82 14.04
C GLN A 147 4.62 -1.27 14.88
N ASN A 148 5.35 -0.33 15.48
CA ASN A 148 6.48 -0.64 16.38
C ASN A 148 6.02 -1.44 17.59
N ALA A 149 4.86 -1.12 18.19
CA ALA A 149 4.29 -1.90 19.28
C ALA A 149 3.96 -3.34 18.84
N TYR A 150 3.30 -3.51 17.69
CA TYR A 150 2.97 -4.84 17.16
C TYR A 150 4.20 -5.66 16.76
N GLN A 151 5.23 -5.03 16.19
CA GLN A 151 6.52 -5.70 15.96
C GLN A 151 7.17 -6.15 17.27
N GLY A 152 7.04 -5.34 18.32
CA GLY A 152 7.47 -5.70 19.65
C GLY A 152 6.73 -6.93 20.16
N PHE A 153 5.39 -6.94 20.08
CA PHE A 153 4.55 -8.06 20.55
C PHE A 153 4.92 -9.37 19.86
N ALA A 154 5.15 -9.34 18.55
CA ALA A 154 5.58 -10.53 17.80
C ALA A 154 6.92 -11.11 18.29
N LYS A 155 7.73 -10.28 18.98
CA LYS A 155 9.02 -10.67 19.59
C LYS A 155 8.93 -10.80 21.13
N GLN A 156 7.73 -10.79 21.70
CA GLN A 156 7.48 -10.79 23.15
C GLN A 156 8.14 -9.59 23.89
N ASN A 157 8.26 -8.46 23.18
CA ASN A 157 8.75 -7.20 23.75
C ASN A 157 7.56 -6.24 23.87
N TYR A 158 7.17 -5.92 25.10
CA TYR A 158 5.99 -5.12 25.41
C TYR A 158 6.31 -3.67 25.77
N THR A 159 7.56 -3.24 25.68
CA THR A 159 8.00 -1.91 26.09
C THR A 159 7.35 -0.75 25.32
N MET A 160 6.75 -1.03 24.16
CA MET A 160 6.06 -0.03 23.33
C MET A 160 4.54 -0.14 23.42
N LEU A 161 3.99 -0.85 24.40
CA LEU A 161 2.54 -1.01 24.57
C LEU A 161 1.83 0.31 24.86
N ASP A 162 2.51 1.24 25.51
CA ASP A 162 2.05 2.61 25.76
C ASP A 162 1.77 3.40 24.49
N ASN A 163 2.42 3.07 23.37
CA ASN A 163 2.12 3.67 22.06
C ASN A 163 0.66 3.49 21.65
N LEU A 164 0.00 2.43 22.12
CA LEU A 164 -1.40 2.17 21.81
C LEU A 164 -2.37 3.06 22.60
N LYS A 165 -1.89 3.80 23.59
CA LYS A 165 -2.67 4.69 24.49
C LYS A 165 -3.84 3.98 25.18
N LEU A 166 -3.71 2.69 25.47
CA LEU A 166 -4.73 1.87 26.13
C LEU A 166 -4.63 1.89 27.66
N GLY A 167 -3.70 2.69 28.20
CA GLY A 167 -3.49 2.79 29.65
C GLY A 167 -2.56 1.76 30.25
N TYR A 168 -1.88 0.96 29.42
CA TYR A 168 -0.89 -0.03 29.86
C TYR A 168 0.53 0.54 29.75
N GLY A 169 1.38 0.24 30.72
CA GLY A 169 2.77 0.72 30.78
C GLY A 169 3.80 -0.16 30.09
N GLY A 170 3.37 -1.26 29.49
CA GLY A 170 4.25 -2.15 28.73
C GLY A 170 5.05 -3.14 29.58
N THR A 171 4.60 -3.43 30.78
CA THR A 171 5.22 -4.46 31.61
C THR A 171 4.72 -5.86 31.23
N LYS A 172 5.56 -6.88 31.45
CA LYS A 172 5.17 -8.28 31.20
C LYS A 172 3.98 -8.70 32.04
N GLN A 173 3.89 -8.22 33.28
CA GLN A 173 2.79 -8.53 34.20
C GLN A 173 1.44 -7.97 33.73
N GLU A 174 1.43 -6.89 32.95
CA GLU A 174 0.19 -6.33 32.38
C GLU A 174 -0.33 -7.15 31.19
N MET A 175 0.50 -8.05 30.64
CA MET A 175 0.17 -8.87 29.48
C MET A 175 -0.17 -10.31 29.84
N GLU A 176 0.10 -10.76 31.06
CA GLU A 176 -0.27 -12.06 31.66
C GLU A 176 -1.62 -11.99 32.38
#